data_0a42f9b9615881b488879448c612b48d
#
_entry.id   0a42f9b9615881b488879448c612b48d
#
_cell.length_a   1.000
_cell.length_b   1.000
_cell.length_c   1.000
_cell.angle_alpha   90.00
_cell.angle_beta   90.00
_cell.angle_gamma   90.00
#
_symmetry.space_group_name_H-M   'P 1'
#
loop_
_entity.id
_entity.type
_entity.pdbx_description
1 polymer ?
#
loop_
_entity_poly.entity_id
_entity_poly.type
_entity_poly.pdbx_seq_one_letter_code
_entity_poly.pdbx_strand_id
1 'polypeptide(L)'
;GVGFTRNAATGENKPYGDFLVNAQGEDVVAGIRNTEDLDHMKKHFPVIHADLLEIFKRLEAHYTDMCDTEFTIEQGKLWMLQTRVGKRTGAAALKMAVDMTKGTGTGSRRWKISREEALTRVSADHLDAVLHPHFAGKGIVLATGLGASPGAAVGAVYFTADDAAAAKERGEDVVLVRSETSPDDIHGMMASKGILTSRGGLVSHAAVVARGWGTPAIVGAEQVRIQGKQFSVGDTVVKEGEVISIDGTTGEVVLGAMELRMAEPPPEFDTILKWADAVRKGKLGVRANADTGEDATNARELGAEGIGLCRTEHMFLAPDRLPVVREMILASTPKQEEAALEKLRAVQEADFMEILDAMDGLPVTIRLLDPPLHEFLPS
;
A
#
# COMPACT_ATOMS: atom_id res chain seq x y z
N GLY A 1 26.70 7.27 19.48
CA GLY A 1 26.44 7.03 18.09
C GLY A 1 25.42 5.92 17.87
N VAL A 2 24.88 5.89 16.69
CA VAL A 2 23.91 4.88 16.22
C VAL A 2 24.49 4.25 14.96
N GLY A 3 24.44 2.94 14.84
CA GLY A 3 24.99 2.24 13.68
C GLY A 3 24.19 1.03 13.26
N PHE A 4 24.08 0.85 11.95
CA PHE A 4 23.38 -0.25 11.32
C PHE A 4 24.39 -1.15 10.62
N THR A 5 24.23 -2.45 10.77
CA THR A 5 25.14 -3.43 10.15
C THR A 5 24.99 -3.49 8.64
N ARG A 6 23.84 -3.05 8.09
CA ARG A 6 23.54 -2.87 6.67
C ARG A 6 22.72 -1.60 6.46
N ASN A 7 22.68 -1.11 5.22
CA ASN A 7 21.84 0.04 4.90
C ASN A 7 20.35 -0.31 5.02
N ALA A 8 19.68 0.27 6.01
CA ALA A 8 18.26 0.01 6.28
C ALA A 8 17.31 0.61 5.23
N ALA A 9 17.78 1.56 4.41
CA ALA A 9 16.97 2.16 3.34
C ALA A 9 17.09 1.38 2.02
N THR A 10 18.31 0.90 1.67
CA THR A 10 18.57 0.28 0.37
C THR A 10 18.78 -1.24 0.43
N GLY A 11 19.04 -1.80 1.61
CA GLY A 11 19.37 -3.20 1.79
C GLY A 11 20.80 -3.58 1.46
N GLU A 12 21.64 -2.63 1.02
CA GLU A 12 23.04 -2.90 0.71
C GLU A 12 23.79 -3.44 1.92
N ASN A 13 24.66 -4.42 1.68
CA ASN A 13 25.55 -4.99 2.69
C ASN A 13 26.73 -4.03 2.96
N LYS A 14 26.40 -2.82 3.37
CA LYS A 14 27.36 -1.78 3.76
C LYS A 14 26.88 -1.19 5.08
N PRO A 15 27.68 -1.29 6.16
CA PRO A 15 27.39 -0.63 7.42
C PRO A 15 27.28 0.88 7.23
N TYR A 16 26.36 1.49 7.93
CA TYR A 16 26.22 2.95 7.99
C TYR A 16 25.77 3.39 9.38
N GLY A 17 25.91 4.64 9.67
CA GLY A 17 25.48 5.19 10.96
C GLY A 17 26.05 6.56 11.19
N ASP A 18 25.61 7.15 12.27
CA ASP A 18 25.92 8.51 12.69
C ASP A 18 26.50 8.52 14.08
N PHE A 19 27.46 9.41 14.31
CA PHE A 19 28.00 9.68 15.62
C PHE A 19 28.19 11.17 15.84
N LEU A 20 28.35 11.56 17.08
CA LEU A 20 28.57 12.94 17.48
C LEU A 20 29.56 12.99 18.63
N VAL A 21 30.56 13.86 18.48
CA VAL A 21 31.59 14.06 19.52
C VAL A 21 31.04 14.97 20.63
N ASN A 22 31.34 14.63 21.88
CA ASN A 22 30.88 15.37 23.07
C ASN A 22 29.36 15.60 23.11
N ALA A 23 28.58 14.51 22.93
CA ALA A 23 27.13 14.52 22.86
C ALA A 23 26.54 13.33 23.63
N GLN A 24 25.28 13.46 24.00
CA GLN A 24 24.46 12.36 24.49
C GLN A 24 23.84 11.59 23.31
N GLY A 25 23.42 10.33 23.53
CA GLY A 25 22.77 9.53 22.50
C GLY A 25 21.51 10.18 21.94
N GLU A 26 20.75 10.88 22.77
CA GLU A 26 19.55 11.63 22.40
C GLU A 26 19.84 12.74 21.38
N ASP A 27 21.01 13.40 21.46
CA ASP A 27 21.41 14.46 20.51
C ASP A 27 21.58 13.93 19.09
N VAL A 28 21.99 12.66 18.94
CA VAL A 28 22.16 11.99 17.64
C VAL A 28 20.80 11.67 17.02
N VAL A 29 19.85 11.17 17.83
CA VAL A 29 18.53 10.72 17.36
C VAL A 29 17.57 11.90 17.14
N ALA A 30 17.66 12.93 17.99
CA ALA A 30 16.79 14.10 17.93
C ALA A 30 17.09 15.06 16.76
N GLY A 31 18.23 14.90 16.07
CA GLY A 31 18.59 15.74 14.93
C GLY A 31 18.87 17.21 15.27
N ILE A 32 19.15 17.52 16.55
CA ILE A 32 19.37 18.90 17.03
C ILE A 32 20.73 19.44 16.57
N ARG A 33 21.69 18.56 16.30
CA ARG A 33 23.05 18.88 15.86
C ARG A 33 23.39 18.05 14.61
N ASN A 34 24.24 18.61 13.74
CA ASN A 34 24.75 17.88 12.58
C ASN A 34 25.62 16.70 13.04
N THR A 35 25.25 15.52 12.62
CA THR A 35 25.99 14.28 12.87
C THR A 35 27.09 14.04 11.87
N GLU A 36 28.07 13.20 12.22
CA GLU A 36 29.12 12.72 11.33
C GLU A 36 28.88 11.24 11.01
N ASP A 37 29.19 10.83 9.80
CA ASP A 37 29.03 9.45 9.35
C ASP A 37 30.20 8.52 9.78
N LEU A 38 30.03 7.21 9.58
CA LEU A 38 31.06 6.22 9.91
C LEU A 38 32.35 6.38 9.06
N ASP A 39 32.31 7.01 7.89
CA ASP A 39 33.50 7.30 7.08
C ASP A 39 34.33 8.42 7.74
N HIS A 40 33.68 9.38 8.40
CA HIS A 40 34.34 10.36 9.28
C HIS A 40 34.96 9.70 10.51
N MET A 41 34.25 8.76 11.15
CA MET A 41 34.79 7.99 12.27
C MET A 41 36.06 7.25 11.86
N LYS A 42 36.13 6.68 10.66
CA LYS A 42 37.32 6.02 10.13
C LYS A 42 38.54 6.94 10.08
N LYS A 43 38.33 8.23 9.79
CA LYS A 43 39.43 9.21 9.72
C LYS A 43 39.93 9.63 11.11
N HIS A 44 39.01 9.84 12.04
CA HIS A 44 39.33 10.39 13.35
C HIS A 44 39.61 9.31 14.42
N PHE A 45 38.98 8.13 14.28
CA PHE A 45 39.07 7.03 15.25
C PHE A 45 39.24 5.67 14.52
N PRO A 46 40.33 5.47 13.75
CA PRO A 46 40.45 4.30 12.84
C PRO A 46 40.41 2.95 13.59
N VAL A 47 40.97 2.87 14.79
CA VAL A 47 40.95 1.65 15.61
C VAL A 47 39.53 1.35 16.09
N ILE A 48 38.85 2.35 16.64
CA ILE A 48 37.47 2.23 17.12
C ILE A 48 36.51 1.87 15.97
N HIS A 49 36.70 2.48 14.79
CA HIS A 49 35.93 2.14 13.61
C HIS A 49 36.13 0.67 13.20
N ALA A 50 37.37 0.17 13.22
CA ALA A 50 37.63 -1.24 12.92
C ALA A 50 36.99 -2.18 13.94
N ASP A 51 37.07 -1.86 15.22
CA ASP A 51 36.41 -2.61 16.30
C ASP A 51 34.87 -2.62 16.15
N LEU A 52 34.27 -1.48 15.80
CA LEU A 52 32.83 -1.38 15.55
C LEU A 52 32.40 -2.27 14.39
N LEU A 53 33.12 -2.24 13.27
CA LEU A 53 32.81 -3.11 12.11
C LEU A 53 32.98 -4.59 12.44
N GLU A 54 33.93 -4.95 13.29
CA GLU A 54 34.11 -6.33 13.73
C GLU A 54 32.97 -6.78 14.66
N ILE A 55 32.46 -5.89 15.52
CA ILE A 55 31.28 -6.13 16.35
C ILE A 55 30.05 -6.28 15.45
N PHE A 56 29.87 -5.45 14.42
CA PHE A 56 28.75 -5.55 13.48
C PHE A 56 28.71 -6.93 12.79
N LYS A 57 29.86 -7.43 12.34
CA LYS A 57 29.96 -8.78 11.75
C LYS A 57 29.57 -9.88 12.75
N ARG A 58 29.93 -9.71 14.01
CA ARG A 58 29.56 -10.67 15.08
C ARG A 58 28.07 -10.64 15.36
N LEU A 59 27.47 -9.44 15.43
CA LEU A 59 26.04 -9.28 15.67
C LEU A 59 25.23 -9.88 14.52
N GLU A 60 25.54 -9.56 13.27
CA GLU A 60 24.87 -10.15 12.12
C GLU A 60 24.97 -11.68 12.08
N ALA A 61 26.16 -12.23 12.38
CA ALA A 61 26.35 -13.68 12.40
C ALA A 61 25.58 -14.34 13.55
N HIS A 62 25.44 -13.66 14.68
CA HIS A 62 24.72 -14.19 15.85
C HIS A 62 23.20 -14.14 15.66
N TYR A 63 22.66 -12.99 15.21
CA TYR A 63 21.23 -12.82 15.01
C TYR A 63 20.75 -13.31 13.63
N THR A 64 21.70 -13.58 12.73
CA THR A 64 21.43 -13.92 11.31
C THR A 64 20.55 -12.89 10.60
N ASP A 65 20.61 -11.62 11.05
CA ASP A 65 19.83 -10.50 10.51
C ASP A 65 20.57 -9.17 10.69
N MET A 66 20.10 -8.13 9.98
CA MET A 66 20.57 -6.76 10.13
C MET A 66 20.27 -6.25 11.52
N CYS A 67 21.26 -5.68 12.17
CA CYS A 67 21.15 -5.11 13.50
C CYS A 67 21.23 -3.57 13.46
N ASP A 68 20.42 -2.96 14.28
CA ASP A 68 20.46 -1.58 14.70
C ASP A 68 21.14 -1.53 16.08
N THR A 69 22.10 -0.64 16.25
CA THR A 69 22.94 -0.60 17.44
C THR A 69 23.13 0.83 17.95
N GLU A 70 23.25 0.95 19.26
CA GLU A 70 23.70 2.17 19.91
C GLU A 70 25.04 1.93 20.58
N PHE A 71 25.96 2.89 20.46
CA PHE A 71 27.31 2.80 21.02
C PHE A 71 27.78 4.13 21.55
N THR A 72 28.76 4.09 22.45
CA THR A 72 29.49 5.26 22.91
C THR A 72 30.99 5.01 22.90
N ILE A 73 31.75 6.09 22.82
CA ILE A 73 33.21 6.08 22.93
C ILE A 73 33.60 6.92 24.13
N GLU A 74 34.25 6.31 25.10
CA GLU A 74 34.71 6.96 26.30
C GLU A 74 36.18 6.59 26.59
N GLN A 75 37.02 7.56 26.76
CA GLN A 75 38.45 7.38 27.04
C GLN A 75 39.15 6.46 26.02
N GLY A 76 38.80 6.61 24.74
CA GLY A 76 39.36 5.81 23.64
C GLY A 76 38.89 4.37 23.59
N LYS A 77 37.84 3.99 24.33
CA LYS A 77 37.25 2.67 24.34
C LYS A 77 35.82 2.70 23.80
N LEU A 78 35.50 1.72 22.93
CA LEU A 78 34.15 1.52 22.40
C LEU A 78 33.30 0.72 23.39
N TRP A 79 32.07 1.19 23.59
CA TRP A 79 31.04 0.53 24.39
C TRP A 79 29.78 0.37 23.59
N MET A 80 29.28 -0.86 23.46
CA MET A 80 27.95 -1.12 22.90
C MET A 80 26.91 -0.94 23.99
N LEU A 81 25.90 -0.13 23.72
CA LEU A 81 24.83 0.20 24.68
C LEU A 81 23.56 -0.61 24.42
N GLN A 82 23.21 -0.78 23.13
CA GLN A 82 22.02 -1.48 22.73
C GLN A 82 22.22 -2.16 21.38
N THR A 83 21.54 -3.29 21.17
CA THR A 83 21.38 -3.91 19.86
C THR A 83 19.95 -4.46 19.71
N ARG A 84 19.40 -4.36 18.52
CA ARG A 84 18.09 -4.90 18.15
C ARG A 84 18.07 -5.27 16.67
N VAL A 85 17.10 -6.07 16.25
CA VAL A 85 16.83 -6.27 14.81
C VAL A 85 16.40 -4.92 14.22
N GLY A 86 17.10 -4.47 13.18
CA GLY A 86 16.91 -3.14 12.64
C GLY A 86 15.61 -3.03 11.82
N LYS A 87 14.89 -1.93 12.02
CA LYS A 87 13.79 -1.52 11.14
C LYS A 87 14.35 -1.18 9.77
N ARG A 88 13.61 -1.50 8.71
CA ARG A 88 14.04 -1.35 7.32
C ARG A 88 12.87 -1.01 6.40
N THR A 89 13.18 -0.42 5.24
CA THR A 89 12.19 -0.18 4.18
C THR A 89 11.76 -1.49 3.51
N GLY A 90 10.64 -1.48 2.78
CA GLY A 90 10.18 -2.64 2.01
C GLY A 90 11.23 -3.10 0.99
N ALA A 91 11.81 -2.18 0.22
CA ALA A 91 12.87 -2.50 -0.74
C ALA A 91 14.10 -3.12 -0.07
N ALA A 92 14.53 -2.58 1.08
CA ALA A 92 15.63 -3.15 1.85
C ALA A 92 15.30 -4.53 2.41
N ALA A 93 14.06 -4.77 2.86
CA ALA A 93 13.62 -6.07 3.36
C ALA A 93 13.71 -7.15 2.28
N LEU A 94 13.21 -6.87 1.08
CA LEU A 94 13.28 -7.77 -0.08
C LEU A 94 14.74 -8.08 -0.46
N LYS A 95 15.54 -7.03 -0.59
CA LYS A 95 16.96 -7.18 -0.95
C LYS A 95 17.74 -7.99 0.09
N MET A 96 17.59 -7.66 1.37
CA MET A 96 18.25 -8.39 2.45
C MET A 96 17.80 -9.84 2.52
N ALA A 97 16.51 -10.13 2.39
CA ALA A 97 15.97 -11.49 2.39
C ALA A 97 16.62 -12.34 1.30
N VAL A 98 16.73 -11.81 0.07
CA VAL A 98 17.38 -12.52 -1.04
C VAL A 98 18.88 -12.65 -0.84
N ASP A 99 19.58 -11.59 -0.46
CA ASP A 99 21.04 -11.60 -0.32
C ASP A 99 21.51 -12.53 0.80
N MET A 100 20.77 -12.59 1.91
CA MET A 100 21.11 -13.47 3.04
C MET A 100 20.98 -14.96 2.70
N THR A 101 20.19 -15.34 1.69
CA THR A 101 20.14 -16.74 1.22
C THR A 101 21.37 -17.15 0.41
N LYS A 102 22.06 -16.19 -0.24
CA LYS A 102 23.28 -16.44 -1.00
C LYS A 102 24.50 -16.69 -0.11
N GLY A 103 24.38 -16.29 1.15
CA GLY A 103 25.44 -16.37 2.16
C GLY A 103 26.20 -15.08 2.31
N THR A 104 26.48 -14.72 3.54
CA THR A 104 27.15 -13.49 3.95
C THR A 104 28.15 -13.79 5.06
N GLY A 105 28.97 -12.79 5.40
CA GLY A 105 30.08 -12.96 6.34
C GLY A 105 31.30 -13.61 5.70
N THR A 106 32.38 -13.73 6.46
CA THR A 106 33.68 -14.28 6.01
C THR A 106 34.24 -15.26 7.02
N GLY A 107 34.97 -16.27 6.54
CA GLY A 107 35.64 -17.26 7.39
C GLY A 107 34.66 -18.01 8.28
N SER A 108 34.98 -18.15 9.56
CA SER A 108 34.15 -18.83 10.58
C SER A 108 32.83 -18.13 10.90
N ARG A 109 32.64 -16.90 10.43
CA ARG A 109 31.39 -16.09 10.59
C ARG A 109 30.58 -16.07 9.31
N ARG A 110 30.80 -16.98 8.39
CA ARG A 110 29.94 -17.13 7.21
C ARG A 110 28.65 -17.80 7.62
N TRP A 111 27.53 -17.18 7.26
CA TRP A 111 26.18 -17.67 7.54
C TRP A 111 25.26 -17.43 6.35
N LYS A 112 24.16 -18.11 6.35
CA LYS A 112 23.07 -17.92 5.39
C LYS A 112 21.75 -18.37 6.03
N ILE A 113 20.66 -17.87 5.51
CA ILE A 113 19.30 -18.32 5.85
C ILE A 113 18.75 -19.21 4.74
N SER A 114 17.73 -20.02 5.04
CA SER A 114 16.97 -20.74 4.02
C SER A 114 16.03 -19.81 3.25
N ARG A 115 15.47 -20.29 2.13
CA ARG A 115 14.46 -19.53 1.38
C ARG A 115 13.17 -19.40 2.16
N GLU A 116 12.79 -20.42 2.89
CA GLU A 116 11.63 -20.43 3.77
C GLU A 116 11.78 -19.36 4.86
N GLU A 117 12.92 -19.29 5.49
CA GLU A 117 13.25 -18.24 6.47
C GLU A 117 13.19 -16.85 5.83
N ALA A 118 13.75 -16.68 4.64
CA ALA A 118 13.70 -15.42 3.90
C ALA A 118 12.26 -14.95 3.64
N LEU A 119 11.37 -15.88 3.27
CA LEU A 119 9.95 -15.59 3.07
C LEU A 119 9.26 -15.09 4.36
N THR A 120 9.60 -15.65 5.52
CA THR A 120 9.01 -15.22 6.79
C THR A 120 9.45 -13.81 7.24
N ARG A 121 10.52 -13.27 6.63
CA ARG A 121 11.05 -11.93 6.93
C ARG A 121 10.47 -10.83 6.07
N VAL A 122 9.72 -11.18 5.04
CA VAL A 122 9.00 -10.25 4.17
C VAL A 122 7.53 -10.23 4.57
N SER A 123 7.06 -9.10 5.08
CA SER A 123 5.64 -8.90 5.44
C SER A 123 4.84 -8.35 4.27
N ALA A 124 3.50 -8.37 4.38
CA ALA A 124 2.61 -7.71 3.43
C ALA A 124 2.93 -6.21 3.32
N ASP A 125 3.17 -5.54 4.44
CA ASP A 125 3.52 -4.10 4.47
C ASP A 125 4.78 -3.80 3.66
N HIS A 126 5.78 -4.70 3.66
CA HIS A 126 6.98 -4.55 2.84
C HIS A 126 6.67 -4.65 1.35
N LEU A 127 5.70 -5.51 0.96
CA LEU A 127 5.27 -5.65 -0.43
C LEU A 127 4.44 -4.44 -0.86
N ASP A 128 3.51 -3.99 -0.03
CA ASP A 128 2.70 -2.81 -0.30
C ASP A 128 3.58 -1.55 -0.50
N ALA A 129 4.61 -1.39 0.32
CA ALA A 129 5.54 -0.27 0.21
C ALA A 129 6.36 -0.25 -1.11
N VAL A 130 6.50 -1.38 -1.80
CA VAL A 130 7.20 -1.45 -3.10
C VAL A 130 6.26 -1.54 -4.30
N LEU A 131 4.96 -1.70 -4.09
CA LEU A 131 3.95 -1.79 -5.15
C LEU A 131 3.17 -0.50 -5.35
N HIS A 132 3.07 0.34 -4.31
CA HIS A 132 2.23 1.52 -4.33
C HIS A 132 3.04 2.81 -4.17
N PRO A 133 2.59 3.94 -4.75
CA PRO A 133 3.20 5.24 -4.53
C PRO A 133 3.25 5.58 -3.04
N HIS A 134 4.31 6.24 -2.60
CA HIS A 134 4.51 6.68 -1.22
C HIS A 134 5.11 8.08 -1.16
N PHE A 135 5.03 8.73 -0.01
CA PHE A 135 5.61 10.07 0.16
C PHE A 135 7.14 10.01 0.17
N ALA A 136 7.77 10.95 -0.53
CA ALA A 136 9.24 11.08 -0.58
C ALA A 136 9.85 11.62 0.72
N GLY A 137 9.04 12.14 1.65
CA GLY A 137 9.48 12.73 2.91
C GLY A 137 8.39 12.73 3.97
N LYS A 138 8.60 13.47 5.05
CA LYS A 138 7.62 13.68 6.12
C LYS A 138 6.92 15.02 5.96
N GLY A 139 5.60 15.05 6.11
CA GLY A 139 4.78 16.24 6.12
C GLY A 139 4.17 16.52 7.50
N ILE A 140 3.39 17.59 7.57
CA ILE A 140 2.60 17.92 8.78
C ILE A 140 1.35 17.04 8.76
N VAL A 141 1.32 16.02 9.62
CA VAL A 141 0.16 15.15 9.77
C VAL A 141 -0.96 15.92 10.44
N LEU A 142 -2.08 16.08 9.73
CA LEU A 142 -3.30 16.73 10.23
C LEU A 142 -4.18 15.75 11.02
N ALA A 143 -4.41 14.58 10.44
CA ALA A 143 -5.31 13.57 10.98
C ALA A 143 -4.79 12.17 10.66
N THR A 144 -5.30 11.19 11.38
CA THR A 144 -5.06 9.77 11.11
C THR A 144 -6.38 9.01 11.07
N GLY A 145 -6.43 8.00 10.23
CA GLY A 145 -7.56 7.08 10.11
C GLY A 145 -7.08 5.67 9.85
N LEU A 146 -8.00 4.81 9.45
CA LEU A 146 -7.68 3.44 9.05
C LEU A 146 -7.26 3.44 7.57
N GLY A 147 -6.06 2.95 7.28
CA GLY A 147 -5.63 2.68 5.91
C GLY A 147 -6.52 1.61 5.28
N ALA A 148 -7.37 2.01 4.35
CA ALA A 148 -8.38 1.12 3.76
C ALA A 148 -7.99 0.56 2.41
N SER A 149 -7.20 1.31 1.64
CA SER A 149 -6.60 0.90 0.38
C SER A 149 -5.21 1.52 0.28
N PRO A 150 -4.15 0.72 0.04
CA PRO A 150 -2.78 1.19 0.14
C PRO A 150 -2.40 2.20 -0.95
N GLY A 151 -1.31 2.94 -0.70
CA GLY A 151 -0.76 3.94 -1.60
C GLY A 151 -0.98 5.36 -1.13
N ALA A 152 -0.20 6.28 -1.71
CA ALA A 152 -0.30 7.70 -1.43
C ALA A 152 -0.94 8.46 -2.60
N ALA A 153 -1.74 9.46 -2.28
CA ALA A 153 -2.38 10.33 -3.26
C ALA A 153 -2.29 11.80 -2.83
N VAL A 154 -2.23 12.68 -3.81
CA VAL A 154 -2.21 14.14 -3.63
C VAL A 154 -3.31 14.73 -4.51
N GLY A 155 -4.10 15.63 -3.99
CA GLY A 155 -5.14 16.29 -4.77
C GLY A 155 -5.88 17.38 -4.01
N ALA A 156 -6.64 18.15 -4.77
CA ALA A 156 -7.54 19.18 -4.26
C ALA A 156 -8.75 18.51 -3.60
N VAL A 157 -9.16 19.06 -2.46
CA VAL A 157 -10.27 18.52 -1.66
C VAL A 157 -11.61 18.89 -2.28
N TYR A 158 -12.46 17.89 -2.47
CA TYR A 158 -13.86 18.09 -2.85
C TYR A 158 -14.79 17.28 -1.94
N PHE A 159 -15.99 17.82 -1.66
CA PHE A 159 -16.90 17.30 -0.65
C PHE A 159 -18.14 16.62 -1.21
N THR A 160 -18.39 16.75 -2.51
CA THR A 160 -19.48 16.05 -3.21
C THR A 160 -18.93 15.27 -4.38
N ALA A 161 -19.63 14.20 -4.75
CA ALA A 161 -19.24 13.38 -5.90
C ALA A 161 -19.31 14.17 -7.22
N ASP A 162 -20.31 15.03 -7.37
CA ASP A 162 -20.49 15.87 -8.56
C ASP A 162 -19.38 16.91 -8.70
N ASP A 163 -19.01 17.61 -7.61
CA ASP A 163 -17.92 18.59 -7.63
C ASP A 163 -16.56 17.90 -7.92
N ALA A 164 -16.34 16.70 -7.38
CA ALA A 164 -15.15 15.89 -7.64
C ALA A 164 -15.06 15.46 -9.12
N ALA A 165 -16.15 14.99 -9.71
CA ALA A 165 -16.22 14.62 -11.12
C ALA A 165 -15.98 15.84 -12.03
N ALA A 166 -16.63 16.97 -11.75
CA ALA A 166 -16.45 18.22 -12.50
C ALA A 166 -15.00 18.76 -12.38
N ALA A 167 -14.35 18.61 -11.22
CA ALA A 167 -12.96 18.99 -11.05
C ALA A 167 -12.02 18.11 -11.89
N LYS A 168 -12.27 16.81 -11.93
CA LYS A 168 -11.54 15.87 -12.78
C LYS A 168 -11.66 16.21 -14.26
N GLU A 169 -12.84 16.59 -14.72
CA GLU A 169 -13.05 17.06 -16.11
C GLU A 169 -12.23 18.31 -16.43
N ARG A 170 -11.97 19.18 -15.44
CA ARG A 170 -11.06 20.33 -15.57
C ARG A 170 -9.58 19.95 -15.53
N GLY A 171 -9.24 18.67 -15.33
CA GLY A 171 -7.86 18.16 -15.26
C GLY A 171 -7.22 18.27 -13.88
N GLU A 172 -8.01 18.49 -12.83
CA GLU A 172 -7.51 18.53 -11.46
C GLU A 172 -7.32 17.12 -10.89
N ASP A 173 -6.29 16.93 -10.08
CA ASP A 173 -6.17 15.75 -9.22
C ASP A 173 -7.00 15.98 -7.97
N VAL A 174 -7.87 15.04 -7.63
CA VAL A 174 -8.92 15.19 -6.61
C VAL A 174 -8.73 14.22 -5.47
N VAL A 175 -8.93 14.69 -4.25
CA VAL A 175 -9.21 13.85 -3.07
C VAL A 175 -10.65 14.09 -2.64
N LEU A 176 -11.48 13.05 -2.75
CA LEU A 176 -12.87 13.10 -2.30
C LEU A 176 -12.94 12.94 -0.78
N VAL A 177 -13.51 13.93 -0.09
CA VAL A 177 -13.65 13.94 1.37
C VAL A 177 -15.12 13.89 1.75
N ARG A 178 -15.52 12.80 2.41
CA ARG A 178 -16.92 12.59 2.83
C ARG A 178 -17.00 12.22 4.30
N SER A 179 -18.15 12.38 4.93
CA SER A 179 -18.39 11.74 6.22
C SER A 179 -18.43 10.21 6.08
N GLU A 180 -19.08 9.73 5.07
CA GLU A 180 -19.19 8.35 4.62
C GLU A 180 -19.55 8.37 3.13
N THR A 181 -19.33 7.29 2.39
CA THR A 181 -19.73 7.17 0.99
C THR A 181 -20.90 6.21 0.82
N SER A 182 -21.71 6.45 -0.20
CA SER A 182 -22.82 5.60 -0.64
C SER A 182 -22.63 5.22 -2.13
N PRO A 183 -23.46 4.33 -2.67
CA PRO A 183 -23.43 4.02 -4.10
C PRO A 183 -23.61 5.25 -5.01
N ASP A 184 -24.31 6.28 -4.55
CA ASP A 184 -24.49 7.53 -5.31
C ASP A 184 -23.18 8.33 -5.45
N ASP A 185 -22.18 8.06 -4.62
CA ASP A 185 -20.89 8.75 -4.67
C ASP A 185 -19.89 8.08 -5.67
N ILE A 186 -20.24 6.95 -6.30
CA ILE A 186 -19.34 6.13 -7.12
C ILE A 186 -18.65 6.95 -8.22
N HIS A 187 -19.37 7.80 -8.95
CA HIS A 187 -18.81 8.61 -10.03
C HIS A 187 -17.73 9.59 -9.54
N GLY A 188 -17.94 10.21 -8.36
CA GLY A 188 -16.96 11.07 -7.72
C GLY A 188 -15.76 10.29 -7.16
N MET A 189 -16.00 9.09 -6.62
CA MET A 189 -14.94 8.21 -6.16
C MET A 189 -14.04 7.75 -7.32
N MET A 190 -14.63 7.41 -8.48
CA MET A 190 -13.88 7.05 -9.70
C MET A 190 -13.07 8.22 -10.26
N ALA A 191 -13.57 9.45 -10.13
CA ALA A 191 -12.88 10.65 -10.56
C ALA A 191 -11.68 11.01 -9.68
N SER A 192 -11.60 10.45 -8.46
CA SER A 192 -10.65 10.86 -7.42
C SER A 192 -9.37 10.03 -7.45
N LYS A 193 -8.24 10.69 -7.15
CA LYS A 193 -6.95 10.04 -6.90
C LYS A 193 -6.86 9.41 -5.51
N GLY A 194 -7.71 9.86 -4.58
CA GLY A 194 -7.75 9.36 -3.23
C GLY A 194 -9.08 9.65 -2.54
N ILE A 195 -9.41 8.84 -1.53
CA ILE A 195 -10.67 8.89 -0.80
C ILE A 195 -10.38 9.02 0.69
N LEU A 196 -11.03 9.99 1.34
CA LEU A 196 -10.95 10.21 2.78
C LEU A 196 -12.36 10.25 3.37
N THR A 197 -12.63 9.39 4.36
CA THR A 197 -13.88 9.48 5.12
C THR A 197 -13.64 9.68 6.60
N SER A 198 -14.48 10.51 7.24
CA SER A 198 -14.40 10.73 8.69
C SER A 198 -15.01 9.59 9.50
N ARG A 199 -15.86 8.77 8.88
CA ARG A 199 -16.53 7.61 9.48
C ARG A 199 -16.28 6.34 8.64
N GLY A 200 -16.63 5.21 9.21
CA GLY A 200 -16.52 3.90 8.57
C GLY A 200 -15.30 3.11 8.99
N GLY A 201 -15.36 1.82 8.77
CA GLY A 201 -14.30 0.85 9.04
C GLY A 201 -13.79 0.20 7.75
N LEU A 202 -12.91 -0.78 7.89
CA LEU A 202 -12.27 -1.48 6.78
C LEU A 202 -13.23 -2.32 5.90
N VAL A 203 -14.50 -2.44 6.28
CA VAL A 203 -15.58 -3.09 5.52
C VAL A 203 -16.66 -2.10 5.08
N SER A 204 -16.44 -0.78 5.25
CA SER A 204 -17.35 0.25 4.77
C SER A 204 -17.37 0.30 3.25
N HIS A 205 -18.42 0.90 2.67
CA HIS A 205 -18.57 1.10 1.23
C HIS A 205 -17.31 1.77 0.62
N ALA A 206 -16.83 2.87 1.22
CA ALA A 206 -15.62 3.55 0.78
C ALA A 206 -14.40 2.60 0.72
N ALA A 207 -14.20 1.79 1.76
CA ALA A 207 -13.08 0.88 1.86
C ALA A 207 -13.12 -0.26 0.83
N VAL A 208 -14.30 -0.84 0.62
CA VAL A 208 -14.48 -1.96 -0.32
C VAL A 208 -14.30 -1.49 -1.76
N VAL A 209 -14.94 -0.40 -2.13
CA VAL A 209 -14.87 0.17 -3.49
C VAL A 209 -13.45 0.65 -3.82
N ALA A 210 -12.82 1.41 -2.91
CA ALA A 210 -11.46 1.91 -3.11
C ALA A 210 -10.46 0.78 -3.31
N ARG A 211 -10.54 -0.30 -2.51
CA ARG A 211 -9.71 -1.50 -2.70
C ARG A 211 -9.98 -2.20 -4.03
N GLY A 212 -11.23 -2.27 -4.45
CA GLY A 212 -11.58 -2.86 -5.74
C GLY A 212 -10.92 -2.16 -6.93
N TRP A 213 -10.70 -0.85 -6.82
CA TRP A 213 -10.08 -0.04 -7.88
C TRP A 213 -8.59 0.26 -7.65
N GLY A 214 -8.03 -0.12 -6.51
CA GLY A 214 -6.65 0.24 -6.13
C GLY A 214 -6.48 1.74 -5.85
N THR A 215 -7.55 2.47 -5.56
CA THR A 215 -7.50 3.90 -5.22
C THR A 215 -7.09 4.05 -3.75
N PRO A 216 -6.04 4.82 -3.42
CA PRO A 216 -5.65 5.09 -2.05
C PRO A 216 -6.81 5.62 -1.21
N ALA A 217 -7.03 5.02 -0.03
CA ALA A 217 -8.15 5.41 0.81
C ALA A 217 -7.87 5.33 2.31
N ILE A 218 -8.36 6.34 3.02
CA ILE A 218 -8.39 6.40 4.48
C ILE A 218 -9.84 6.50 4.92
N VAL A 219 -10.23 5.67 5.88
CA VAL A 219 -11.58 5.68 6.45
C VAL A 219 -11.52 5.87 7.97
N GLY A 220 -12.62 6.37 8.56
CA GLY A 220 -12.70 6.53 10.00
C GLY A 220 -11.73 7.57 10.59
N ALA A 221 -11.38 8.60 9.83
CA ALA A 221 -10.58 9.73 10.32
C ALA A 221 -11.46 10.67 11.17
N GLU A 222 -11.82 10.26 12.38
CA GLU A 222 -12.81 10.92 13.25
C GLU A 222 -12.43 12.37 13.63
N GLN A 223 -11.16 12.74 13.50
CA GLN A 223 -10.67 14.10 13.74
C GLN A 223 -11.10 15.06 12.62
N VAL A 224 -11.44 14.55 11.43
CA VAL A 224 -11.90 15.33 10.27
C VAL A 224 -13.37 15.70 10.44
N ARG A 225 -13.64 16.96 10.68
CA ARG A 225 -15.00 17.51 10.86
C ARG A 225 -15.42 18.29 9.63
N ILE A 226 -16.32 17.71 8.85
CA ILE A 226 -16.79 18.30 7.59
C ILE A 226 -17.97 19.25 7.88
N GLN A 227 -17.90 20.47 7.32
CA GLN A 227 -18.96 21.48 7.41
C GLN A 227 -19.07 22.22 6.06
N GLY A 228 -20.10 21.89 5.28
CA GLY A 228 -20.29 22.46 3.95
C GLY A 228 -19.10 22.13 3.02
N LYS A 229 -18.47 23.15 2.45
CA LYS A 229 -17.34 23.02 1.54
C LYS A 229 -15.98 23.21 2.24
N GLN A 230 -15.85 22.69 3.44
CA GLN A 230 -14.58 22.65 4.20
C GLN A 230 -14.60 21.54 5.24
N PHE A 231 -13.41 21.16 5.70
CA PHE A 231 -13.27 20.38 6.93
C PHE A 231 -12.29 21.05 7.89
N SER A 232 -12.39 20.71 9.16
CA SER A 232 -11.45 21.16 10.19
C SER A 232 -10.89 19.99 10.98
N VAL A 233 -9.63 20.16 11.41
CA VAL A 233 -8.95 19.31 12.38
C VAL A 233 -8.28 20.21 13.41
N GLY A 234 -8.81 20.19 14.64
CA GLY A 234 -8.43 21.20 15.64
C GLY A 234 -8.71 22.62 15.13
N ASP A 235 -7.68 23.47 15.14
CA ASP A 235 -7.75 24.85 14.66
C ASP A 235 -7.45 25.00 13.15
N THR A 236 -7.04 23.94 12.48
CA THR A 236 -6.70 23.96 11.06
C THR A 236 -7.98 23.71 10.23
N VAL A 237 -8.24 24.61 9.28
CA VAL A 237 -9.36 24.52 8.34
C VAL A 237 -8.81 24.30 6.94
N VAL A 238 -9.38 23.32 6.22
CA VAL A 238 -9.07 23.03 4.82
C VAL A 238 -10.35 23.23 4.00
N LYS A 239 -10.28 24.13 3.01
CA LYS A 239 -11.42 24.48 2.15
C LYS A 239 -11.41 23.67 0.86
N GLU A 240 -12.56 23.61 0.20
CA GLU A 240 -12.68 23.05 -1.14
C GLU A 240 -11.67 23.68 -2.11
N GLY A 241 -11.01 22.83 -2.89
CA GLY A 241 -9.94 23.24 -3.80
C GLY A 241 -8.54 23.33 -3.18
N GLU A 242 -8.41 23.33 -1.84
CA GLU A 242 -7.09 23.27 -1.20
C GLU A 242 -6.51 21.86 -1.28
N VAL A 243 -5.20 21.75 -1.37
CA VAL A 243 -4.51 20.48 -1.60
C VAL A 243 -4.19 19.79 -0.28
N ILE A 244 -4.47 18.50 -0.22
CA ILE A 244 -3.99 17.60 0.81
C ILE A 244 -3.30 16.39 0.19
N SER A 245 -2.55 15.69 1.01
CA SER A 245 -1.95 14.41 0.67
C SER A 245 -2.45 13.35 1.64
N ILE A 246 -2.78 12.17 1.14
CA ILE A 246 -3.22 11.04 1.96
C ILE A 246 -2.35 9.82 1.68
N ASP A 247 -2.07 9.04 2.72
CA ASP A 247 -1.39 7.75 2.59
C ASP A 247 -2.30 6.65 3.14
N GLY A 248 -2.91 5.90 2.23
CA GLY A 248 -3.79 4.78 2.54
C GLY A 248 -3.08 3.57 3.12
N THR A 249 -1.74 3.53 3.11
CA THR A 249 -0.94 2.48 3.77
C THR A 249 -0.79 2.79 5.26
N THR A 250 -0.44 4.02 5.59
CA THR A 250 -0.21 4.45 6.99
C THR A 250 -1.45 5.01 7.67
N GLY A 251 -2.45 5.45 6.90
CA GLY A 251 -3.64 6.13 7.40
C GLY A 251 -3.42 7.63 7.70
N GLU A 252 -2.32 8.21 7.23
CA GLU A 252 -1.96 9.61 7.50
C GLU A 252 -2.59 10.56 6.48
N VAL A 253 -3.17 11.65 6.98
CA VAL A 253 -3.63 12.81 6.21
C VAL A 253 -2.67 13.96 6.45
N VAL A 254 -2.06 14.49 5.40
CA VAL A 254 -1.01 15.51 5.45
C VAL A 254 -1.50 16.80 4.78
N LEU A 255 -1.19 17.94 5.39
CA LEU A 255 -1.53 19.25 4.83
C LEU A 255 -0.63 19.59 3.65
N GLY A 256 -1.24 20.04 2.55
CA GLY A 256 -0.55 20.45 1.34
C GLY A 256 -0.11 19.29 0.45
N ALA A 257 0.62 19.63 -0.61
CA ALA A 257 1.12 18.68 -1.59
C ALA A 257 2.43 18.05 -1.12
N MET A 258 2.44 16.73 -1.02
CA MET A 258 3.67 15.95 -0.80
C MET A 258 4.22 15.47 -2.14
N GLU A 259 5.54 15.41 -2.24
CA GLU A 259 6.19 14.75 -3.38
C GLU A 259 5.92 13.24 -3.30
N LEU A 260 5.41 12.66 -4.40
CA LEU A 260 5.17 11.24 -4.54
C LEU A 260 6.38 10.57 -5.21
N ARG A 261 6.81 9.46 -4.64
CA ARG A 261 7.67 8.50 -5.33
C ARG A 261 6.81 7.36 -5.85
N MET A 262 6.92 7.13 -7.17
CA MET A 262 6.30 5.96 -7.79
C MET A 262 6.99 4.70 -7.29
N ALA A 263 6.21 3.67 -7.08
CA ALA A 263 6.74 2.36 -6.72
C ALA A 263 7.42 1.73 -7.95
N GLU A 264 8.66 1.31 -7.77
CA GLU A 264 9.38 0.48 -8.73
C GLU A 264 9.81 -0.80 -7.98
N PRO A 265 9.07 -1.90 -8.14
CA PRO A 265 9.42 -3.15 -7.47
C PRO A 265 10.86 -3.55 -7.80
N PRO A 266 11.72 -3.80 -6.80
CA PRO A 266 13.09 -4.23 -7.04
C PRO A 266 13.11 -5.65 -7.62
N PRO A 267 14.20 -6.06 -8.33
CA PRO A 267 14.30 -7.41 -8.92
C PRO A 267 14.15 -8.56 -7.92
N GLU A 268 14.41 -8.29 -6.66
CA GLU A 268 14.22 -9.24 -5.57
C GLU A 268 12.74 -9.57 -5.32
N PHE A 269 11.82 -8.68 -5.71
CA PHE A 269 10.38 -8.90 -5.61
C PHE A 269 9.96 -10.17 -6.38
N ASP A 270 10.34 -10.28 -7.66
CA ASP A 270 10.06 -11.46 -8.47
C ASP A 270 10.69 -12.74 -7.91
N THR A 271 11.88 -12.59 -7.31
CA THR A 271 12.56 -13.71 -6.69
C THR A 271 11.80 -14.24 -5.49
N ILE A 272 11.31 -13.35 -4.62
CA ILE A 272 10.50 -13.69 -3.44
C ILE A 272 9.18 -14.33 -3.87
N LEU A 273 8.49 -13.79 -4.89
CA LEU A 273 7.25 -14.38 -5.41
C LEU A 273 7.47 -15.79 -5.95
N LYS A 274 8.54 -16.04 -6.72
CA LYS A 274 8.88 -17.38 -7.22
C LYS A 274 9.15 -18.37 -6.08
N TRP A 275 9.77 -17.94 -4.99
CA TRP A 275 9.98 -18.80 -3.83
C TRP A 275 8.68 -19.09 -3.09
N ALA A 276 7.83 -18.08 -2.94
CA ALA A 276 6.50 -18.23 -2.34
C ALA A 276 5.64 -19.22 -3.14
N ASP A 277 5.65 -19.09 -4.48
CA ASP A 277 4.96 -20.02 -5.38
C ASP A 277 5.45 -21.47 -5.24
N ALA A 278 6.76 -21.66 -5.13
CA ALA A 278 7.34 -23.00 -4.92
C ALA A 278 6.89 -23.63 -3.59
N VAL A 279 6.74 -22.83 -2.54
CA VAL A 279 6.29 -23.30 -1.20
C VAL A 279 4.79 -23.62 -1.19
N ARG A 280 3.95 -22.80 -1.83
CA ARG A 280 2.49 -22.96 -1.85
C ARG A 280 1.99 -24.00 -2.84
N LYS A 281 2.76 -24.29 -3.89
CA LYS A 281 2.35 -25.18 -4.98
C LYS A 281 1.83 -26.53 -4.47
N GLY A 282 0.62 -26.87 -4.90
CA GLY A 282 -0.08 -28.10 -4.48
C GLY A 282 -0.67 -28.06 -3.06
N LYS A 283 -0.54 -26.92 -2.35
CA LYS A 283 -1.10 -26.72 -0.99
C LYS A 283 -2.18 -25.63 -0.99
N LEU A 284 -1.91 -24.53 -1.66
CA LEU A 284 -2.78 -23.35 -1.69
C LEU A 284 -2.75 -22.70 -3.08
N GLY A 285 -3.92 -22.60 -3.72
CA GLY A 285 -4.10 -21.84 -4.96
C GLY A 285 -4.43 -20.38 -4.65
N VAL A 286 -3.96 -19.46 -5.49
CA VAL A 286 -4.31 -18.04 -5.43
C VAL A 286 -5.31 -17.74 -6.53
N ARG A 287 -6.48 -17.20 -6.15
CA ARG A 287 -7.52 -16.76 -7.07
C ARG A 287 -7.83 -15.29 -6.83
N ALA A 288 -8.00 -14.54 -7.92
CA ALA A 288 -8.38 -13.14 -7.85
C ALA A 288 -9.89 -12.95 -7.95
N ASN A 289 -10.38 -11.78 -7.53
CA ASN A 289 -11.71 -11.31 -7.93
C ASN A 289 -11.56 -10.54 -9.24
N ALA A 290 -12.45 -10.79 -10.21
CA ALA A 290 -12.51 -10.06 -11.47
C ALA A 290 -13.94 -10.05 -11.97
N ASP A 291 -14.39 -8.89 -12.41
CA ASP A 291 -15.76 -8.66 -12.87
C ASP A 291 -15.80 -8.28 -14.37
N THR A 292 -14.62 -8.06 -14.98
CA THR A 292 -14.44 -7.74 -16.40
C THR A 292 -13.36 -8.62 -17.05
N GLY A 293 -13.33 -8.68 -18.39
CA GLY A 293 -12.28 -9.37 -19.15
C GLY A 293 -10.89 -8.74 -18.92
N GLU A 294 -10.83 -7.41 -18.78
CA GLU A 294 -9.59 -6.69 -18.46
C GLU A 294 -9.06 -7.09 -17.08
N ASP A 295 -9.89 -7.06 -16.03
CA ASP A 295 -9.51 -7.50 -14.70
C ASP A 295 -9.01 -8.95 -14.69
N ALA A 296 -9.70 -9.84 -15.41
CA ALA A 296 -9.33 -11.24 -15.53
C ALA A 296 -7.97 -11.42 -16.23
N THR A 297 -7.72 -10.65 -17.29
CA THR A 297 -6.43 -10.64 -18.00
C THR A 297 -5.30 -10.18 -17.07
N ASN A 298 -5.49 -9.06 -16.39
CA ASN A 298 -4.52 -8.51 -15.42
C ASN A 298 -4.25 -9.49 -14.27
N ALA A 299 -5.31 -10.12 -13.74
CA ALA A 299 -5.18 -11.12 -12.69
C ALA A 299 -4.34 -12.33 -13.17
N ARG A 300 -4.56 -12.82 -14.39
CA ARG A 300 -3.79 -13.90 -14.97
C ARG A 300 -2.32 -13.54 -15.19
N GLU A 301 -2.05 -12.34 -15.71
CA GLU A 301 -0.69 -11.84 -15.90
C GLU A 301 0.08 -11.72 -14.58
N LEU A 302 -0.61 -11.34 -13.51
CA LEU A 302 -0.07 -11.29 -12.16
C LEU A 302 0.04 -12.67 -11.46
N GLY A 303 -0.35 -13.75 -12.16
CA GLY A 303 -0.16 -15.12 -11.70
C GLY A 303 -1.33 -15.73 -10.93
N ALA A 304 -2.54 -15.17 -11.05
CA ALA A 304 -3.73 -15.79 -10.49
C ALA A 304 -4.02 -17.15 -11.17
N GLU A 305 -4.41 -18.13 -10.38
CA GLU A 305 -4.71 -19.51 -10.82
C GLU A 305 -6.20 -19.73 -11.06
N GLY A 306 -6.95 -18.64 -11.17
CA GLY A 306 -8.39 -18.64 -11.43
C GLY A 306 -9.06 -17.39 -10.89
N ILE A 307 -10.35 -17.24 -11.19
CA ILE A 307 -11.22 -16.24 -10.60
C ILE A 307 -11.98 -16.87 -9.44
N GLY A 308 -11.76 -16.32 -8.24
CA GLY A 308 -12.38 -16.77 -6.99
C GLY A 308 -13.80 -16.24 -6.83
N LEU A 309 -14.07 -15.05 -7.38
CA LEU A 309 -15.39 -14.46 -7.44
C LEU A 309 -15.49 -13.48 -8.61
N CYS A 310 -16.47 -13.72 -9.48
CA CYS A 310 -17.00 -12.76 -10.44
C CYS A 310 -18.40 -12.36 -9.96
N ARG A 311 -18.60 -11.06 -9.73
CA ARG A 311 -19.83 -10.49 -9.20
C ARG A 311 -20.67 -9.96 -10.36
N THR A 312 -21.73 -10.67 -10.70
CA THR A 312 -22.57 -10.32 -11.84
C THR A 312 -23.31 -8.99 -11.66
N GLU A 313 -23.61 -8.61 -10.43
CA GLU A 313 -24.21 -7.31 -10.12
C GLU A 313 -23.31 -6.12 -10.49
N HIS A 314 -21.98 -6.25 -10.38
CA HIS A 314 -21.05 -5.19 -10.79
C HIS A 314 -21.03 -4.97 -12.30
N MET A 315 -21.26 -6.02 -13.08
CA MET A 315 -21.37 -5.91 -14.55
C MET A 315 -22.54 -5.02 -14.97
N PHE A 316 -23.57 -4.94 -14.15
CA PHE A 316 -24.79 -4.21 -14.44
C PHE A 316 -24.87 -2.77 -13.88
N LEU A 317 -23.87 -2.37 -13.13
CA LEU A 317 -23.79 -0.99 -12.60
C LEU A 317 -23.26 0.03 -13.63
N ALA A 318 -22.79 -0.43 -14.79
CA ALA A 318 -22.35 0.47 -15.85
C ALA A 318 -23.52 1.38 -16.33
N PRO A 319 -23.24 2.66 -16.65
CA PRO A 319 -24.25 3.65 -16.96
C PRO A 319 -25.17 3.28 -18.13
N ASP A 320 -24.67 2.53 -19.10
CA ASP A 320 -25.40 2.03 -20.28
C ASP A 320 -26.29 0.83 -19.96
N ARG A 321 -26.04 0.11 -18.88
CA ARG A 321 -26.72 -1.14 -18.49
C ARG A 321 -27.76 -0.92 -17.38
N LEU A 322 -27.45 -0.02 -16.47
CA LEU A 322 -28.31 0.28 -15.31
C LEU A 322 -29.77 0.57 -15.67
N PRO A 323 -30.12 1.31 -16.76
CA PRO A 323 -31.51 1.51 -17.15
C PRO A 323 -32.25 0.21 -17.48
N VAL A 324 -31.59 -0.75 -18.13
CA VAL A 324 -32.20 -2.04 -18.52
C VAL A 324 -32.41 -2.93 -17.29
N VAL A 325 -31.49 -2.90 -16.35
CA VAL A 325 -31.66 -3.60 -15.05
C VAL A 325 -32.86 -3.03 -14.30
N ARG A 326 -33.02 -1.70 -14.27
CA ARG A 326 -34.19 -1.04 -13.69
C ARG A 326 -35.48 -1.44 -14.41
N GLU A 327 -35.48 -1.53 -15.75
CA GLU A 327 -36.63 -2.05 -16.51
C GLU A 327 -37.02 -3.46 -16.06
N MET A 328 -36.03 -4.33 -15.82
CA MET A 328 -36.27 -5.70 -15.34
C MET A 328 -36.86 -5.70 -13.92
N ILE A 329 -36.24 -4.96 -12.98
CA ILE A 329 -36.69 -4.93 -11.58
C ILE A 329 -38.08 -4.33 -11.44
N LEU A 330 -38.42 -3.32 -12.24
CA LEU A 330 -39.69 -2.63 -12.19
C LEU A 330 -40.76 -3.22 -13.13
N ALA A 331 -40.46 -4.32 -13.81
CA ALA A 331 -41.39 -4.98 -14.72
C ALA A 331 -42.68 -5.41 -13.97
N SER A 332 -43.82 -5.00 -14.45
CA SER A 332 -45.13 -5.31 -13.88
C SER A 332 -45.82 -6.48 -14.57
N THR A 333 -45.29 -6.94 -15.68
CA THR A 333 -45.80 -8.08 -16.43
C THR A 333 -44.68 -9.04 -16.87
N PRO A 334 -44.92 -10.37 -16.96
CA PRO A 334 -43.91 -11.34 -17.43
C PRO A 334 -43.32 -11.01 -18.80
N LYS A 335 -44.10 -10.40 -19.68
CA LYS A 335 -43.65 -9.99 -21.00
C LYS A 335 -42.62 -8.83 -20.96
N GLN A 336 -42.84 -7.90 -20.08
CA GLN A 336 -41.88 -6.79 -19.87
C GLN A 336 -40.57 -7.32 -19.26
N GLU A 337 -40.69 -8.19 -18.27
CA GLU A 337 -39.52 -8.84 -17.63
C GLU A 337 -38.71 -9.64 -18.65
N GLU A 338 -39.36 -10.49 -19.45
CA GLU A 338 -38.70 -11.29 -20.47
C GLU A 338 -37.99 -10.44 -21.53
N ALA A 339 -38.59 -9.32 -21.95
CA ALA A 339 -37.97 -8.38 -22.88
C ALA A 339 -36.72 -7.68 -22.29
N ALA A 340 -36.74 -7.33 -21.04
CA ALA A 340 -35.57 -6.75 -20.35
C ALA A 340 -34.48 -7.81 -20.14
N LEU A 341 -34.83 -9.02 -19.73
CA LEU A 341 -33.91 -10.14 -19.57
C LEU A 341 -33.20 -10.50 -20.88
N GLU A 342 -33.89 -10.48 -22.03
CA GLU A 342 -33.24 -10.77 -23.30
C GLU A 342 -32.20 -9.73 -23.71
N LYS A 343 -32.44 -8.45 -23.39
CA LYS A 343 -31.42 -7.38 -23.56
C LYS A 343 -30.20 -7.61 -22.66
N LEU A 344 -30.43 -7.93 -21.38
CA LEU A 344 -29.36 -8.19 -20.42
C LEU A 344 -28.56 -9.45 -20.75
N ARG A 345 -29.23 -10.47 -21.26
CA ARG A 345 -28.61 -11.73 -21.65
C ARG A 345 -27.51 -11.54 -22.69
N ALA A 346 -27.77 -10.77 -23.75
CA ALA A 346 -26.80 -10.56 -24.82
C ALA A 346 -25.53 -9.83 -24.30
N VAL A 347 -25.71 -8.87 -23.40
CA VAL A 347 -24.61 -8.11 -22.78
C VAL A 347 -23.81 -9.01 -21.85
N GLN A 348 -24.48 -9.76 -20.98
CA GLN A 348 -23.82 -10.64 -20.01
C GLN A 348 -23.09 -11.80 -20.70
N GLU A 349 -23.63 -12.31 -21.80
CA GLU A 349 -22.96 -13.34 -22.62
C GLU A 349 -21.63 -12.82 -23.17
N ALA A 350 -21.59 -11.58 -23.68
CA ALA A 350 -20.36 -10.95 -24.14
C ALA A 350 -19.33 -10.78 -23.00
N ASP A 351 -19.75 -10.28 -21.85
CA ASP A 351 -18.87 -10.11 -20.68
C ASP A 351 -18.28 -11.44 -20.19
N PHE A 352 -19.11 -12.50 -20.14
CA PHE A 352 -18.62 -13.82 -19.75
C PHE A 352 -17.64 -14.40 -20.80
N MET A 353 -17.89 -14.17 -22.09
CA MET A 353 -16.95 -14.62 -23.13
C MET A 353 -15.58 -13.98 -22.92
N GLU A 354 -15.49 -12.67 -22.65
CA GLU A 354 -14.23 -11.99 -22.39
C GLU A 354 -13.50 -12.56 -21.15
N ILE A 355 -14.22 -12.77 -20.04
CA ILE A 355 -13.64 -13.34 -18.82
C ILE A 355 -13.18 -14.78 -19.03
N LEU A 356 -14.00 -15.61 -19.70
CA LEU A 356 -13.68 -17.02 -19.92
C LEU A 356 -12.53 -17.19 -20.91
N ASP A 357 -12.44 -16.34 -21.95
CA ASP A 357 -11.31 -16.33 -22.88
C ASP A 357 -10.01 -15.92 -22.17
N ALA A 358 -10.06 -14.86 -21.33
CA ALA A 358 -8.92 -14.43 -20.54
C ALA A 358 -8.43 -15.54 -19.59
N MET A 359 -9.34 -16.34 -19.06
CA MET A 359 -9.08 -17.41 -18.10
C MET A 359 -9.08 -18.81 -18.69
N ASP A 360 -8.93 -18.95 -20.01
CA ASP A 360 -8.95 -20.28 -20.66
C ASP A 360 -8.02 -21.28 -19.97
N GLY A 361 -8.59 -22.46 -19.60
CA GLY A 361 -7.91 -23.50 -18.84
C GLY A 361 -7.85 -23.29 -17.33
N LEU A 362 -8.35 -22.18 -16.79
CA LEU A 362 -8.38 -21.87 -15.36
C LEU A 362 -9.82 -21.76 -14.84
N PRO A 363 -10.08 -22.09 -13.56
CA PRO A 363 -11.44 -22.03 -13.00
C PRO A 363 -11.91 -20.59 -12.78
N VAL A 364 -13.19 -20.35 -13.12
CA VAL A 364 -13.89 -19.09 -12.86
C VAL A 364 -15.12 -19.38 -12.00
N THR A 365 -15.20 -18.74 -10.83
CA THR A 365 -16.39 -18.83 -9.96
C THR A 365 -17.26 -17.62 -10.18
N ILE A 366 -18.47 -17.84 -10.69
CA ILE A 366 -19.44 -16.79 -11.00
C ILE A 366 -20.52 -16.81 -9.92
N ARG A 367 -20.77 -15.64 -9.28
CA ARG A 367 -21.92 -15.47 -8.41
C ARG A 367 -23.16 -15.22 -9.25
N LEU A 368 -24.22 -15.97 -8.99
CA LEU A 368 -25.51 -15.70 -9.62
C LEU A 368 -26.01 -14.31 -9.19
N LEU A 369 -26.78 -13.67 -10.08
CA LEU A 369 -27.28 -12.32 -9.85
C LEU A 369 -28.14 -12.25 -8.58
N ASP A 370 -27.72 -11.41 -7.67
CA ASP A 370 -28.43 -11.03 -6.45
C ASP A 370 -28.38 -9.50 -6.33
N PRO A 371 -29.30 -8.80 -7.07
CA PRO A 371 -29.22 -7.35 -7.14
C PRO A 371 -29.63 -6.72 -5.81
N PRO A 372 -28.74 -6.01 -5.12
CA PRO A 372 -29.10 -5.20 -3.98
C PRO A 372 -29.98 -4.04 -4.48
N LEU A 373 -31.28 -4.13 -4.24
CA LEU A 373 -32.28 -3.19 -4.81
C LEU A 373 -31.95 -1.73 -4.52
N HIS A 374 -31.33 -1.44 -3.37
CA HIS A 374 -30.91 -0.10 -2.99
C HIS A 374 -29.75 0.47 -3.81
N GLU A 375 -28.99 -0.38 -4.52
CA GLU A 375 -27.92 0.06 -5.41
C GLU A 375 -28.43 0.31 -6.84
N PHE A 376 -29.47 -0.39 -7.25
CA PHE A 376 -30.02 -0.30 -8.60
C PHE A 376 -31.17 0.69 -8.74
N LEU A 377 -31.94 0.90 -7.67
CA LEU A 377 -33.09 1.78 -7.70
C LEU A 377 -32.74 3.16 -7.10
N PRO A 378 -33.27 4.25 -7.68
CA PRO A 378 -33.13 5.57 -7.09
C PRO A 378 -33.86 5.62 -5.74
N SER A 379 -33.31 6.39 -4.80
CA SER A 379 -33.88 6.64 -3.47
C SER A 379 -35.18 7.45 -3.54
#